data_710fd7911ecd6fceb28cb1b70e83b5e7
#
_entry.id   710fd7911ecd6fceb28cb1b70e83b5e7
#
_cell.length_a   1.000
_cell.length_b   1.000
_cell.length_c   1.000
_cell.angle_alpha   90.00
_cell.angle_beta   90.00
_cell.angle_gamma   90.00
#
_symmetry.space_group_name_H-M   'P 1'
#
loop_
_entity.id
_entity.type
_entity.pdbx_description
1 polymer ?
#
loop_
_entity_poly.entity_id
_entity_poly.type
_entity_poly.pdbx_seq_one_letter_code
_entity_poly.pdbx_strand_id
1 'polypeptide(L)'
;EMQMTVVPLSHDAANTVGYVIEAGGEKLVYITDTGYIRNDVKERIVNADYYIFESNHDIEMLMQTNRPVYIKQRIINDSGHLNNEDSARVLSEVIGERTREIVQAHISQEGNTRAQAYGVLEAELSRRGLLRSDLKLFPAEQFGIHLIAGKNNAS
;
A
#
# COMPACT_ATOMS: atom_id res chain seq x y z
N GLU A 1 -3.18 17.96 18.38
CA GLU A 1 -3.97 16.78 18.74
C GLU A 1 -3.88 15.71 17.65
N MET A 2 -3.68 14.45 18.03
CA MET A 2 -3.62 13.33 17.11
C MET A 2 -4.90 12.51 17.22
N GLN A 3 -5.52 12.22 16.08
CA GLN A 3 -6.70 11.36 16.00
C GLN A 3 -6.36 10.10 15.18
N MET A 4 -6.74 8.93 15.69
CA MET A 4 -6.53 7.66 15.01
C MET A 4 -7.88 6.97 14.81
N THR A 5 -8.17 6.60 13.56
CA THR A 5 -9.35 5.85 13.18
C THR A 5 -8.94 4.46 12.71
N VAL A 6 -9.59 3.43 13.21
CA VAL A 6 -9.38 2.04 12.80
C VAL A 6 -10.31 1.71 11.64
N VAL A 7 -9.77 1.07 10.61
CA VAL A 7 -10.55 0.57 9.46
C VAL A 7 -10.44 -0.96 9.34
N PRO A 8 -11.54 -1.67 9.05
CA PRO A 8 -11.50 -3.13 8.92
C PRO A 8 -10.79 -3.56 7.65
N LEU A 9 -9.97 -4.60 7.75
CA LEU A 9 -9.27 -5.20 6.62
C LEU A 9 -9.73 -6.64 6.39
N SER A 10 -9.51 -7.13 5.18
CA SER A 10 -9.80 -8.50 4.77
C SER A 10 -8.51 -9.32 4.81
N HIS A 11 -8.38 -10.14 5.86
CA HIS A 11 -7.25 -11.05 6.05
C HIS A 11 -7.72 -12.31 6.77
N ASP A 12 -6.99 -13.42 6.63
CA ASP A 12 -7.31 -14.70 7.26
C ASP A 12 -7.06 -14.74 8.77
N ALA A 13 -6.34 -13.76 9.32
CA ALA A 13 -6.21 -13.56 10.75
C ALA A 13 -7.43 -12.80 11.30
N ALA A 14 -7.91 -13.19 12.47
CA ALA A 14 -9.03 -12.53 13.12
C ALA A 14 -8.69 -11.07 13.49
N ASN A 15 -9.62 -10.14 13.22
CA ASN A 15 -9.53 -8.74 13.61
C ASN A 15 -8.34 -7.96 13.03
N THR A 16 -7.94 -8.25 11.80
CA THR A 16 -6.92 -7.45 11.11
C THR A 16 -7.50 -6.07 10.77
N VAL A 17 -6.76 -5.03 11.10
CA VAL A 17 -7.20 -3.64 10.92
C VAL A 17 -6.10 -2.77 10.29
N GLY A 18 -6.53 -1.74 9.58
CA GLY A 18 -5.67 -0.64 9.16
C GLY A 18 -5.95 0.62 10.00
N TYR A 19 -5.14 1.63 9.78
CA TYR A 19 -5.22 2.87 10.56
C TYR A 19 -5.25 4.08 9.64
N VAL A 20 -6.08 5.05 10.00
CA VAL A 20 -6.06 6.41 9.47
C VAL A 20 -5.66 7.33 10.62
N ILE A 21 -4.53 8.00 10.49
CA ILE A 21 -3.97 8.87 11.53
C ILE A 21 -3.97 10.30 11.03
N GLU A 22 -4.60 11.19 11.78
CA GLU A 22 -4.67 12.62 11.47
C GLU A 22 -4.02 13.44 12.58
N ALA A 23 -3.08 14.28 12.21
CA ALA A 23 -2.38 15.16 13.14
C ALA A 23 -1.81 16.39 12.40
N GLY A 24 -1.89 17.57 13.00
CA GLY A 24 -1.31 18.78 12.44
C GLY A 24 -1.82 19.14 11.03
N GLY A 25 -3.05 18.78 10.70
CA GLY A 25 -3.63 19.00 9.38
C GLY A 25 -3.13 18.01 8.30
N GLU A 26 -2.38 16.98 8.68
CA GLU A 26 -1.91 15.92 7.79
C GLU A 26 -2.63 14.61 8.08
N LYS A 27 -2.75 13.76 7.06
CA LYS A 27 -3.42 12.45 7.13
C LYS A 27 -2.49 11.37 6.62
N LEU A 28 -2.27 10.34 7.44
CA LEU A 28 -1.51 9.13 7.11
C LEU A 28 -2.47 7.94 7.08
N VAL A 29 -2.37 7.14 6.04
CA VAL A 29 -3.05 5.84 5.92
C VAL A 29 -2.02 4.74 6.04
N TYR A 30 -2.28 3.78 6.95
CA TYR A 30 -1.43 2.61 7.15
C TYR A 30 -2.27 1.34 6.95
N ILE A 31 -2.01 0.62 5.85
CA ILE A 31 -2.73 -0.61 5.50
C ILE A 31 -1.74 -1.68 5.04
N THR A 32 -1.63 -2.75 5.82
CA THR A 32 -0.90 -3.97 5.49
C THR A 32 -1.74 -5.18 5.87
N ASP A 33 -1.35 -6.36 5.40
CA ASP A 33 -2.03 -7.64 5.72
C ASP A 33 -3.50 -7.66 5.29
N THR A 34 -3.76 -7.35 4.03
CA THR A 34 -5.11 -7.42 3.46
C THR A 34 -5.05 -7.91 2.02
N GLY A 35 -5.98 -8.77 1.63
CA GLY A 35 -6.12 -9.25 0.25
C GLY A 35 -7.08 -8.42 -0.58
N TYR A 36 -7.87 -7.57 0.06
CA TYR A 36 -8.92 -6.79 -0.59
C TYR A 36 -9.22 -5.52 0.21
N ILE A 37 -9.54 -4.43 -0.47
CA ILE A 37 -9.97 -3.16 0.15
C ILE A 37 -11.44 -2.93 -0.17
N ARG A 38 -12.28 -2.93 0.86
CA ARG A 38 -13.72 -2.68 0.74
C ARG A 38 -13.99 -1.24 0.31
N ASN A 39 -15.10 -1.03 -0.39
CA ASN A 39 -15.47 0.31 -0.86
C ASN A 39 -15.67 1.32 0.28
N ASP A 40 -16.25 0.89 1.41
CA ASP A 40 -16.40 1.75 2.59
C ASP A 40 -15.06 2.16 3.21
N VAL A 41 -14.04 1.30 3.11
CA VAL A 41 -12.67 1.63 3.52
C VAL A 41 -12.04 2.62 2.54
N LYS A 42 -12.20 2.41 1.23
CA LYS A 42 -11.70 3.35 0.20
C LYS A 42 -12.18 4.77 0.45
N GLU A 43 -13.46 4.95 0.79
CA GLU A 43 -14.04 6.27 1.08
C GLU A 43 -13.34 6.97 2.25
N ARG A 44 -12.86 6.22 3.23
CA ARG A 44 -12.18 6.77 4.42
C ARG A 44 -10.72 7.11 4.19
N ILE A 45 -10.09 6.51 3.20
CA ILE A 45 -8.64 6.67 2.94
C ILE A 45 -8.32 7.59 1.76
N VAL A 46 -9.33 8.25 1.18
CA VAL A 46 -9.14 9.15 0.04
C VAL A 46 -8.31 10.37 0.40
N ASN A 47 -7.49 10.83 -0.54
CA ASN A 47 -6.75 12.08 -0.52
C ASN A 47 -5.93 12.29 0.77
N ALA A 48 -5.27 11.24 1.24
CA ALA A 48 -4.32 11.35 2.35
C ALA A 48 -3.00 11.98 1.87
N ASP A 49 -2.28 12.59 2.79
CA ASP A 49 -0.94 13.14 2.53
C ASP A 49 0.07 12.01 2.33
N TYR A 50 -0.05 10.93 3.11
CA TYR A 50 0.87 9.81 3.11
C TYR A 50 0.14 8.48 3.14
N TYR A 51 0.65 7.52 2.37
CA TYR A 51 0.18 6.13 2.39
C TYR A 51 1.34 5.19 2.72
N ILE A 52 1.15 4.32 3.70
CA ILE A 52 1.93 3.10 3.89
C ILE A 52 0.99 1.97 3.50
N PHE A 53 1.23 1.34 2.36
CA PHE A 53 0.25 0.50 1.71
C PHE A 53 0.87 -0.79 1.19
N GLU A 54 0.18 -1.92 1.42
CA GLU A 54 0.68 -3.22 1.02
C GLU A 54 0.84 -3.35 -0.49
N SER A 55 1.97 -3.93 -0.91
CA SER A 55 2.25 -4.39 -2.26
C SER A 55 3.04 -5.69 -2.15
N ASN A 56 2.35 -6.78 -1.79
CA ASN A 56 3.01 -7.97 -1.25
C ASN A 56 3.72 -8.80 -2.31
N HIS A 57 3.06 -9.10 -3.43
CA HIS A 57 3.58 -10.04 -4.42
C HIS A 57 3.25 -9.65 -5.85
N ASP A 58 4.12 -10.09 -6.74
CA ASP A 58 3.83 -10.27 -8.16
C ASP A 58 3.21 -11.65 -8.34
N ILE A 59 2.10 -11.76 -9.04
CA ILE A 59 1.35 -13.03 -9.17
C ILE A 59 2.21 -14.09 -9.87
N GLU A 60 2.89 -13.71 -10.94
CA GLU A 60 3.73 -14.64 -11.71
C GLU A 60 4.93 -15.11 -10.90
N MET A 61 5.63 -14.18 -10.24
CA MET A 61 6.75 -14.52 -9.35
C MET A 61 6.33 -15.45 -8.21
N LEU A 62 5.16 -15.18 -7.59
CA LEU A 62 4.62 -16.04 -6.53
C LEU A 62 4.38 -17.46 -7.03
N MET A 63 3.80 -17.60 -8.23
CA MET A 63 3.51 -18.91 -8.81
C MET A 63 4.78 -19.71 -9.12
N GLN A 64 5.91 -19.05 -9.39
CA GLN A 64 7.21 -19.67 -9.64
C GLN A 64 7.97 -20.04 -8.37
N THR A 65 7.54 -19.62 -7.18
CA THR A 65 8.19 -20.02 -5.92
C THR A 65 8.03 -21.51 -5.64
N ASN A 66 8.88 -22.04 -4.75
CA ASN A 66 8.80 -23.44 -4.29
C ASN A 66 7.75 -23.65 -3.19
N ARG A 67 6.94 -22.66 -2.87
CA ARG A 67 5.90 -22.78 -1.86
C ARG A 67 4.83 -23.79 -2.29
N PRO A 68 4.25 -24.56 -1.34
CA PRO A 68 3.12 -25.45 -1.65
C PRO A 68 1.93 -24.69 -2.26
N VAL A 69 1.19 -25.36 -3.14
CA VAL A 69 0.05 -24.78 -3.86
C VAL A 69 -0.97 -24.15 -2.91
N TYR A 70 -1.29 -24.83 -1.80
CA TYR A 70 -2.26 -24.32 -0.82
C TYR A 70 -1.82 -23.01 -0.15
N ILE A 71 -0.50 -22.82 0.05
CA ILE A 71 0.05 -21.57 0.55
C ILE A 71 -0.07 -20.45 -0.48
N LYS A 72 0.22 -20.74 -1.76
CA LYS A 72 0.05 -19.77 -2.86
C LYS A 72 -1.40 -19.34 -2.97
N GLN A 73 -2.34 -20.27 -2.93
CA GLN A 73 -3.78 -19.98 -2.98
C GLN A 73 -4.23 -19.12 -1.80
N ARG A 74 -3.72 -19.38 -0.59
CA ARG A 74 -4.01 -18.56 0.58
C ARG A 74 -3.50 -17.12 0.43
N ILE A 75 -2.33 -16.93 -0.15
CA ILE A 75 -1.75 -15.61 -0.38
C ILE A 75 -2.56 -14.81 -1.41
N ILE A 76 -3.04 -15.46 -2.47
CA ILE A 76 -3.73 -14.82 -3.60
C ILE A 76 -5.18 -14.46 -3.26
N ASN A 77 -5.84 -15.18 -2.36
CA ASN A 77 -7.27 -14.97 -2.12
C ASN A 77 -7.57 -13.61 -1.45
N ASP A 78 -8.84 -13.21 -1.44
CA ASP A 78 -9.30 -11.92 -0.91
C ASP A 78 -9.00 -11.69 0.59
N SER A 79 -8.70 -12.74 1.33
CA SER A 79 -8.28 -12.65 2.73
C SER A 79 -6.78 -12.88 2.94
N GLY A 80 -6.00 -12.93 1.87
CA GLY A 80 -4.55 -13.08 1.89
C GLY A 80 -3.81 -11.73 1.91
N HIS A 81 -3.21 -11.41 0.76
CA HIS A 81 -2.39 -10.22 0.58
C HIS A 81 -2.67 -9.54 -0.76
N LEU A 82 -2.55 -8.21 -0.81
CA LEU A 82 -2.64 -7.46 -2.06
C LEU A 82 -1.44 -7.75 -2.97
N ASN A 83 -1.71 -8.13 -4.21
CA ASN A 83 -0.70 -8.15 -5.24
C ASN A 83 -0.35 -6.73 -5.73
N ASN A 84 0.72 -6.61 -6.53
CA ASN A 84 1.20 -5.31 -6.99
C ASN A 84 0.15 -4.55 -7.83
N GLU A 85 -0.56 -5.25 -8.71
CA GLU A 85 -1.56 -4.66 -9.61
C GLU A 85 -2.78 -4.15 -8.84
N ASP A 86 -3.32 -4.95 -7.93
CA ASP A 86 -4.46 -4.56 -7.11
C ASP A 86 -4.10 -3.41 -6.16
N SER A 87 -2.92 -3.45 -5.56
CA SER A 87 -2.39 -2.36 -4.74
C SER A 87 -2.30 -1.06 -5.54
N ALA A 88 -1.68 -1.10 -6.72
CA ALA A 88 -1.55 0.06 -7.59
C ALA A 88 -2.90 0.61 -8.05
N ARG A 89 -3.84 -0.27 -8.40
CA ARG A 89 -5.20 0.12 -8.78
C ARG A 89 -5.91 0.86 -7.65
N VAL A 90 -5.92 0.32 -6.44
CA VAL A 90 -6.56 0.97 -5.29
C VAL A 90 -5.90 2.31 -4.98
N LEU A 91 -4.57 2.36 -4.94
CA LEU A 91 -3.84 3.62 -4.73
C LEU A 91 -4.20 4.67 -5.78
N SER A 92 -4.29 4.28 -7.05
CA SER A 92 -4.67 5.21 -8.11
C SER A 92 -6.11 5.75 -7.98
N GLU A 93 -6.99 5.02 -7.29
CA GLU A 93 -8.36 5.45 -7.03
C GLU A 93 -8.48 6.39 -5.82
N VAL A 94 -7.60 6.26 -4.84
CA VAL A 94 -7.73 6.97 -3.55
C VAL A 94 -6.81 8.18 -3.40
N ILE A 95 -5.64 8.21 -4.04
CA ILE A 95 -4.74 9.37 -3.96
C ILE A 95 -5.39 10.62 -4.54
N GLY A 96 -4.98 11.78 -4.06
CA GLY A 96 -5.48 13.07 -4.51
C GLY A 96 -4.39 14.13 -4.53
N GLU A 97 -4.81 15.40 -4.66
CA GLU A 97 -3.89 16.54 -4.76
C GLU A 97 -3.02 16.72 -3.51
N ARG A 98 -3.51 16.30 -2.35
CA ARG A 98 -2.78 16.37 -1.08
C ARG A 98 -1.69 15.32 -0.97
N THR A 99 -1.80 14.21 -1.72
CA THR A 99 -0.89 13.06 -1.57
C THR A 99 0.53 13.44 -1.99
N ARG A 100 1.49 13.22 -1.09
CA ARG A 100 2.89 13.57 -1.28
C ARG A 100 3.80 12.37 -1.38
N GLU A 101 3.47 11.31 -0.64
CA GLU A 101 4.33 10.13 -0.59
C GLU A 101 3.51 8.86 -0.43
N ILE A 102 3.88 7.86 -1.21
CA ILE A 102 3.37 6.49 -1.11
C ILE A 102 4.55 5.58 -0.78
N VAL A 103 4.47 4.92 0.36
CA VAL A 103 5.41 3.89 0.78
C VAL A 103 4.76 2.53 0.52
N GLN A 104 5.33 1.76 -0.39
CA GLN A 104 4.91 0.38 -0.61
C GLN A 104 5.55 -0.51 0.45
N ALA A 105 4.73 -1.21 1.21
CA ALA A 105 5.14 -1.98 2.37
C ALA A 105 4.81 -3.46 2.22
N HIS A 106 5.34 -4.28 3.13
CA HIS A 106 5.09 -5.71 3.21
C HIS A 106 5.39 -6.45 1.89
N ILE A 107 6.46 -6.03 1.22
CA ILE A 107 6.92 -6.60 -0.05
C ILE A 107 7.55 -7.97 0.22
N SER A 108 7.02 -9.03 -0.40
CA SER A 108 7.54 -10.39 -0.25
C SER A 108 8.96 -10.51 -0.78
N GLN A 109 9.84 -11.18 -0.05
CA GLN A 109 11.21 -11.44 -0.49
C GLN A 109 11.30 -12.51 -1.57
N GLU A 110 10.37 -13.47 -1.60
CA GLU A 110 10.38 -14.58 -2.55
C GLU A 110 9.47 -14.33 -3.74
N GLY A 111 8.28 -13.76 -3.51
CA GLY A 111 7.25 -13.55 -4.51
C GLY A 111 7.22 -12.14 -5.10
N ASN A 112 8.23 -11.32 -4.84
CA ASN A 112 8.28 -9.94 -5.32
C ASN A 112 9.71 -9.41 -5.34
N THR A 113 9.87 -8.19 -5.87
CA THR A 113 11.05 -7.34 -5.68
C THR A 113 10.60 -5.91 -5.47
N ARG A 114 11.44 -5.09 -4.83
CA ARG A 114 11.18 -3.65 -4.70
C ARG A 114 11.03 -2.97 -6.07
N ALA A 115 11.87 -3.34 -7.03
CA ALA A 115 11.82 -2.81 -8.39
C ALA A 115 10.52 -3.17 -9.09
N GLN A 116 10.02 -4.40 -8.93
CA GLN A 116 8.77 -4.83 -9.53
C GLN A 116 7.57 -4.11 -8.92
N ALA A 117 7.50 -4.03 -7.59
CA ALA A 117 6.44 -3.31 -6.90
C ALA A 117 6.41 -1.83 -7.31
N TYR A 118 7.56 -1.18 -7.33
CA TYR A 118 7.70 0.22 -7.77
C TYR A 118 7.26 0.41 -9.22
N GLY A 119 7.74 -0.43 -10.13
CA GLY A 119 7.45 -0.34 -11.56
C GLY A 119 5.97 -0.48 -11.88
N VAL A 120 5.27 -1.40 -11.21
CA VAL A 120 3.82 -1.59 -11.39
C VAL A 120 3.05 -0.36 -10.90
N LEU A 121 3.39 0.19 -9.74
CA LEU A 121 2.74 1.40 -9.23
C LEU A 121 3.00 2.61 -10.14
N GLU A 122 4.25 2.83 -10.51
CA GLU A 122 4.63 3.94 -11.40
C GLU A 122 3.88 3.85 -12.74
N ALA A 123 3.83 2.67 -13.35
CA ALA A 123 3.14 2.45 -14.63
C ALA A 123 1.64 2.73 -14.52
N GLU A 124 0.98 2.28 -13.45
CA GLU A 124 -0.45 2.51 -13.24
C GLU A 124 -0.77 4.00 -13.02
N LEU A 125 0.02 4.68 -12.19
CA LEU A 125 -0.14 6.11 -11.96
C LEU A 125 0.14 6.92 -13.22
N SER A 126 1.15 6.55 -14.01
CA SER A 126 1.47 7.18 -15.30
C SER A 126 0.32 7.00 -16.29
N ARG A 127 -0.21 5.80 -16.42
CA ARG A 127 -1.33 5.49 -17.30
C ARG A 127 -2.57 6.32 -16.99
N ARG A 128 -2.80 6.65 -15.73
CA ARG A 128 -3.93 7.45 -15.26
C ARG A 128 -3.63 8.96 -15.19
N GLY A 129 -2.42 9.40 -15.56
CA GLY A 129 -2.03 10.81 -15.52
C GLY A 129 -1.87 11.36 -14.10
N LEU A 130 -1.52 10.50 -13.12
CA LEU A 130 -1.43 10.85 -11.69
C LEU A 130 0.01 11.10 -11.22
N LEU A 131 1.02 10.78 -12.05
CA LEU A 131 2.41 11.10 -11.71
C LEU A 131 2.64 12.60 -11.75
N ARG A 132 3.33 13.12 -10.74
CA ARG A 132 3.77 14.50 -10.66
C ARG A 132 5.06 14.63 -9.88
N SER A 133 5.79 15.72 -10.04
CA SER A 133 7.13 15.91 -9.46
C SER A 133 7.13 15.95 -7.92
N ASP A 134 6.02 16.31 -7.28
CA ASP A 134 5.86 16.38 -5.83
C ASP A 134 5.28 15.11 -5.20
N LEU A 135 5.02 14.08 -6.00
CA LEU A 135 4.59 12.76 -5.51
C LEU A 135 5.77 11.81 -5.47
N LYS A 136 6.13 11.38 -4.26
CA LYS A 136 7.24 10.47 -4.01
C LYS A 136 6.73 9.04 -3.85
N LEU A 137 7.36 8.09 -4.55
CA LEU A 137 7.08 6.66 -4.45
C LEU A 137 8.29 5.97 -3.84
N PHE A 138 8.09 5.18 -2.79
CA PHE A 138 9.17 4.47 -2.11
C PHE A 138 8.80 3.03 -1.81
N PRO A 139 9.44 2.04 -2.47
CA PRO A 139 9.30 0.63 -2.10
C PRO A 139 10.17 0.34 -0.88
N ALA A 140 9.54 0.04 0.26
CA ALA A 140 10.24 -0.17 1.52
C ALA A 140 11.06 -1.46 1.53
N GLU A 141 12.16 -1.44 2.26
CA GLU A 141 12.91 -2.64 2.59
C GLU A 141 12.27 -3.37 3.78
N GLN A 142 12.43 -4.68 3.83
CA GLN A 142 11.92 -5.46 4.97
C GLN A 142 12.63 -5.07 6.28
N PHE A 143 13.93 -4.78 6.18
CA PHE A 143 14.76 -4.35 7.30
C PHE A 143 15.42 -3.01 6.96
N GLY A 144 14.78 -1.93 7.31
CA GLY A 144 15.29 -0.60 7.02
C GLY A 144 14.41 0.47 7.66
N ILE A 145 14.93 1.68 7.71
CA ILE A 145 14.21 2.84 8.20
C ILE A 145 13.99 3.79 7.02
N HIS A 146 12.75 4.20 6.83
CA HIS A 146 12.40 5.24 5.88
C HIS A 146 11.71 6.39 6.61
N LEU A 147 12.22 7.60 6.39
CA LEU A 147 11.64 8.81 6.98
C LEU A 147 10.68 9.46 5.98
N ILE A 148 9.42 9.58 6.37
CA ILE A 148 8.42 10.34 5.63
C ILE A 148 8.55 11.81 6.03
N ALA A 149 8.79 12.69 5.06
CA ALA A 149 8.98 14.11 5.31
C ALA A 149 7.64 14.83 5.49
N GLY A 150 7.36 15.29 6.71
CA GLY A 150 6.19 16.12 7.00
C GLY A 150 6.30 17.54 6.42
N LYS A 151 5.20 18.29 6.48
CA LYS A 151 5.10 19.67 5.93
C LYS A 151 6.13 20.64 6.48
N ASN A 152 6.59 20.42 7.71
CA ASN A 152 7.48 21.35 8.41
C ASN A 152 8.97 21.15 8.09
N ASN A 153 9.31 20.16 7.26
CA ASN A 153 10.70 19.89 6.86
C ASN A 153 11.06 20.48 5.49
N ALA A 154 10.17 21.26 4.90
CA ALA A 154 10.42 22.02 3.68
C ALA A 154 10.92 23.42 4.04
N SER A 155 12.18 23.52 4.47
CA SER A 155 12.92 24.79 4.53
C SER A 155 14.09 24.75 3.56
#